data_205e7f62cbe3613aaf6c46b882c7436f
#
_entry.id   205e7f62cbe3613aaf6c46b882c7436f
#
_cell.length_a   1.000
_cell.length_b   1.000
_cell.length_c   1.000
_cell.angle_alpha   90.00
_cell.angle_beta   90.00
_cell.angle_gamma   90.00
#
_symmetry.space_group_name_H-M   'P 1'
#
loop_
_entity.id
_entity.type
_entity.pdbx_description
1 polymer ?
#
loop_
_entity_poly.entity_id
_entity_poly.type
_entity_poly.pdbx_seq_one_letter_code
_entity_poly.pdbx_strand_id
1 'polypeptide(L)'
;MRVSVVPGPAQTVRADADQLEQLLINLVRNAADASLVTGGGVRLGWRGTGNGHVDIWVEDEGLGLANTANLFVPFFTTKPGGSGIGLVLSRQIAEAHGGALTLENRRGASGCQARLRLPA
;
A
#
# COMPACT_ATOMS: atom_id res chain seq x y z
N MET A 1 -9.75 14.46 -5.89
CA MET A 1 -9.57 13.21 -5.09
C MET A 1 -9.29 13.57 -3.64
N ARG A 2 -9.80 12.78 -2.73
CA ARG A 2 -9.61 13.01 -1.29
C ARG A 2 -8.67 11.96 -0.71
N VAL A 3 -7.64 12.42 0.02
CA VAL A 3 -6.77 11.54 0.80
C VAL A 3 -7.05 11.81 2.27
N SER A 4 -7.45 10.78 3.00
CA SER A 4 -7.78 10.89 4.42
C SER A 4 -6.83 10.03 5.25
N VAL A 5 -6.40 10.57 6.38
CA VAL A 5 -5.58 9.83 7.34
C VAL A 5 -6.45 9.46 8.53
N VAL A 6 -6.45 8.17 8.88
CA VAL A 6 -7.11 7.68 10.08
C VAL A 6 -6.03 7.57 11.16
N PRO A 7 -5.94 8.54 12.09
CA PRO A 7 -4.86 8.53 13.06
C PRO A 7 -4.99 7.36 14.03
N GLY A 8 -3.85 6.76 14.37
CA GLY A 8 -3.75 5.74 15.39
C GLY A 8 -2.81 6.17 16.50
N PRO A 9 -2.58 5.31 17.51
CA PRO A 9 -1.58 5.59 18.53
C PRO A 9 -0.21 5.75 17.91
N ALA A 10 0.63 6.60 18.51
CA ALA A 10 2.01 6.77 18.04
C ALA A 10 2.76 5.43 18.09
N GLN A 11 3.43 5.10 16.99
CA GLN A 11 4.17 3.84 16.85
C GLN A 11 5.58 4.15 16.36
N THR A 12 6.52 3.29 16.75
CA THR A 12 7.91 3.37 16.28
C THR A 12 8.21 2.12 15.46
N VAL A 13 8.88 2.31 14.33
CA VAL A 13 9.33 1.20 13.48
C VAL A 13 10.83 1.32 13.25
N ARG A 14 11.48 0.18 13.00
CA ARG A 14 12.87 0.14 12.57
C ARG A 14 12.91 0.16 11.05
N ALA A 15 13.26 1.30 10.49
CA ALA A 15 13.27 1.46 9.05
C ALA A 15 14.21 2.58 8.64
N ASP A 16 14.76 2.46 7.43
CA ASP A 16 15.41 3.58 6.78
C ASP A 16 14.34 4.60 6.40
N ALA A 17 14.47 5.82 6.88
CA ALA A 17 13.45 6.85 6.71
C ALA A 17 13.18 7.17 5.24
N ASP A 18 14.23 7.26 4.43
CA ASP A 18 14.09 7.58 3.00
C ASP A 18 13.43 6.44 2.23
N GLN A 19 13.80 5.21 2.53
CA GLN A 19 13.20 4.04 1.89
C GLN A 19 11.75 3.86 2.29
N LEU A 20 11.43 4.04 3.57
CA LEU A 20 10.05 3.96 4.04
C LEU A 20 9.19 5.04 3.39
N GLU A 21 9.69 6.26 3.29
CA GLU A 21 8.99 7.35 2.62
C GLU A 21 8.72 7.01 1.16
N GLN A 22 9.71 6.49 0.45
CA GLN A 22 9.55 6.08 -0.95
C GLN A 22 8.50 4.99 -1.10
N LEU A 23 8.50 4.01 -0.21
CA LEU A 23 7.51 2.94 -0.22
C LEU A 23 6.10 3.49 -0.01
N LEU A 24 5.90 4.35 0.98
CA LEU A 24 4.60 4.94 1.27
C LEU A 24 4.11 5.82 0.11
N ILE A 25 4.99 6.60 -0.50
CA ILE A 25 4.65 7.41 -1.69
C ILE A 25 4.16 6.50 -2.81
N ASN A 26 4.84 5.38 -3.07
CA ASN A 26 4.44 4.44 -4.10
C ASN A 26 3.05 3.84 -3.82
N LEU A 27 2.76 3.47 -2.57
CA LEU A 27 1.45 2.93 -2.20
C LEU A 27 0.34 3.95 -2.35
N VAL A 28 0.57 5.18 -1.90
CA VAL A 28 -0.43 6.26 -2.01
C VAL A 28 -0.68 6.63 -3.47
N ARG A 29 0.35 6.72 -4.29
CA ARG A 29 0.20 6.97 -5.72
C ARG A 29 -0.62 5.89 -6.42
N ASN A 30 -0.34 4.64 -6.10
CA ASN A 30 -1.07 3.51 -6.66
C ASN A 30 -2.56 3.58 -6.30
N ALA A 31 -2.85 3.85 -5.04
CA ALA A 31 -4.21 3.99 -4.55
C ALA A 31 -4.90 5.21 -5.19
N ALA A 32 -4.18 6.31 -5.33
CA ALA A 32 -4.70 7.53 -5.96
C ALA A 32 -5.08 7.28 -7.42
N ASP A 33 -4.20 6.63 -8.18
CA ASP A 33 -4.46 6.31 -9.59
C ASP A 33 -5.69 5.41 -9.72
N ALA A 34 -5.82 4.41 -8.86
CA ALA A 34 -6.97 3.52 -8.86
C ALA A 34 -8.27 4.27 -8.55
N SER A 35 -8.23 5.19 -7.60
CA SER A 35 -9.42 5.95 -7.18
C SER A 35 -9.85 6.99 -8.22
N LEU A 36 -8.94 7.49 -9.05
CA LEU A 36 -9.29 8.44 -10.10
C LEU A 36 -10.27 7.84 -11.12
N VAL A 37 -10.21 6.55 -11.37
CA VAL A 37 -11.10 5.86 -12.31
C VAL A 37 -12.55 5.92 -11.83
N THR A 38 -12.78 5.84 -10.54
CA THR A 38 -14.11 5.79 -9.94
C THR A 38 -14.56 7.11 -9.31
N GLY A 39 -13.66 8.08 -9.20
CA GLY A 39 -13.92 9.31 -8.44
C GLY A 39 -13.89 9.13 -6.93
N GLY A 40 -13.38 8.00 -6.44
CA GLY A 40 -13.31 7.72 -5.02
C GLY A 40 -12.12 8.37 -4.33
N GLY A 41 -11.90 8.03 -3.06
CA GLY A 41 -10.82 8.56 -2.24
C GLY A 41 -9.82 7.49 -1.81
N VAL A 42 -8.82 7.94 -1.05
CA VAL A 42 -7.77 7.11 -0.49
C VAL A 42 -7.77 7.30 1.03
N ARG A 43 -7.61 6.22 1.77
CA ARG A 43 -7.50 6.24 3.23
C ARG A 43 -6.20 5.58 3.65
N LEU A 44 -5.52 6.20 4.62
CA LEU A 44 -4.26 5.73 5.18
C LEU A 44 -4.39 5.62 6.69
N GLY A 45 -3.89 4.55 7.26
CA GLY A 45 -3.89 4.38 8.71
C GLY A 45 -2.77 3.44 9.16
N TRP A 46 -2.62 3.30 10.49
CA TRP A 46 -1.64 2.40 11.09
C TRP A 46 -2.12 1.92 12.44
N ARG A 47 -1.56 0.79 12.88
CA ARG A 47 -1.80 0.25 14.22
C ARG A 47 -0.67 -0.69 14.62
N GLY A 48 -0.43 -0.81 15.93
CA GLY A 48 0.42 -1.86 16.47
C GLY A 48 -0.32 -3.19 16.47
N THR A 49 0.39 -4.29 16.20
CA THR A 49 -0.22 -5.62 16.15
C THR A 49 -0.24 -6.33 17.51
N GLY A 50 0.48 -5.78 18.51
CA GLY A 50 0.60 -6.41 19.82
C GLY A 50 1.67 -7.49 19.92
N ASN A 51 2.32 -7.84 18.81
CA ASN A 51 3.35 -8.89 18.77
C ASN A 51 4.67 -8.42 18.15
N GLY A 52 5.00 -7.15 18.32
CA GLY A 52 6.27 -6.59 17.89
C GLY A 52 6.29 -6.07 16.46
N HIS A 53 5.12 -5.85 15.88
CA HIS A 53 5.00 -5.31 14.53
C HIS A 53 4.06 -4.11 14.49
N VAL A 54 4.18 -3.32 13.43
CA VAL A 54 3.25 -2.23 13.11
C VAL A 54 2.70 -2.49 11.72
N ASP A 55 1.39 -2.43 11.58
CA ASP A 55 0.71 -2.49 10.28
C ASP A 55 0.39 -1.07 9.83
N ILE A 56 0.79 -0.74 8.61
CA ILE A 56 0.39 0.48 7.92
C ILE A 56 -0.45 0.04 6.73
N TRP A 57 -1.61 0.65 6.54
CA TRP A 57 -2.51 0.25 5.47
C TRP A 57 -2.93 1.46 4.64
N VAL A 58 -3.09 1.22 3.33
CA VAL A 58 -3.57 2.21 2.36
C VAL A 58 -4.72 1.57 1.61
N GLU A 59 -5.90 2.18 1.70
CA GLU A 59 -7.10 1.70 1.01
C GLU A 59 -7.49 2.67 -0.10
N ASP A 60 -7.92 2.15 -1.23
CA ASP A 60 -8.52 2.94 -2.29
C ASP A 60 -9.96 2.51 -2.54
N GLU A 61 -10.71 3.37 -3.21
CA GLU A 61 -12.08 3.13 -3.62
C GLU A 61 -12.18 2.89 -5.14
N GLY A 62 -11.13 2.31 -5.72
CA GLY A 62 -11.09 1.98 -7.12
C GLY A 62 -11.89 0.74 -7.48
N LEU A 63 -11.59 0.16 -8.64
CA LEU A 63 -12.30 -1.04 -9.12
C LEU A 63 -11.85 -2.32 -8.42
N GLY A 64 -10.75 -2.28 -7.69
CA GLY A 64 -10.16 -3.47 -7.08
C GLY A 64 -9.18 -4.17 -8.02
N LEU A 65 -8.75 -5.36 -7.58
CA LEU A 65 -7.76 -6.16 -8.30
C LEU A 65 -8.46 -7.21 -9.16
N ALA A 66 -8.19 -7.20 -10.46
CA ALA A 66 -8.72 -8.20 -11.38
C ALA A 66 -7.93 -9.51 -11.28
N ASN A 67 -6.62 -9.41 -11.10
CA ASN A 67 -5.73 -10.57 -11.02
C ASN A 67 -4.57 -10.25 -10.06
N THR A 68 -4.55 -10.87 -8.90
CA THR A 68 -3.54 -10.62 -7.89
C THR A 68 -2.21 -11.33 -8.16
N ALA A 69 -2.19 -12.34 -9.00
CA ALA A 69 -1.00 -13.14 -9.26
C ALA A 69 0.14 -12.35 -9.92
N ASN A 70 -0.19 -11.30 -10.68
CA ASN A 70 0.78 -10.53 -11.45
C ASN A 70 1.18 -9.20 -10.81
N LEU A 71 0.68 -8.88 -9.60
CA LEU A 71 0.90 -7.57 -8.98
C LEU A 71 2.38 -7.27 -8.74
N PHE A 72 3.17 -8.29 -8.43
CA PHE A 72 4.59 -8.14 -8.13
C PHE A 72 5.49 -8.63 -9.25
N VAL A 73 4.94 -8.83 -10.44
CA VAL A 73 5.73 -9.16 -11.62
C VAL A 73 6.31 -7.85 -12.19
N PRO A 74 7.64 -7.77 -12.39
CA PRO A 74 8.24 -6.56 -12.96
C PRO A 74 7.62 -6.20 -14.31
N PHE A 75 7.40 -4.91 -14.52
CA PHE A 75 6.83 -4.32 -15.73
C PHE A 75 5.39 -4.69 -16.02
N PHE A 76 4.75 -5.51 -15.18
CA PHE A 76 3.31 -5.75 -15.32
C PHE A 76 2.53 -4.55 -14.78
N THR A 77 1.62 -4.01 -15.59
CA THR A 77 0.75 -2.93 -15.17
C THR A 77 -0.50 -2.88 -16.03
N THR A 78 -1.65 -2.55 -15.39
CA THR A 78 -2.90 -2.24 -16.08
C THR A 78 -3.13 -0.73 -16.19
N LYS A 79 -2.22 0.08 -15.64
CA LYS A 79 -2.35 1.55 -15.65
C LYS A 79 -1.72 2.12 -16.91
N PRO A 80 -2.42 2.99 -17.64
CA PRO A 80 -1.82 3.70 -18.76
C PRO A 80 -0.60 4.51 -18.30
N GLY A 81 0.53 4.34 -18.96
CA GLY A 81 1.77 5.02 -18.61
C GLY A 81 2.49 4.46 -17.37
N GLY A 82 1.96 3.41 -16.73
CA GLY A 82 2.63 2.78 -15.62
C GLY A 82 3.74 1.83 -16.08
N SER A 83 4.81 1.71 -15.28
CA SER A 83 5.93 0.83 -15.60
C SER A 83 5.82 -0.57 -14.99
N GLY A 84 4.97 -0.75 -13.97
CA GLY A 84 4.86 -2.00 -13.25
C GLY A 84 6.01 -2.26 -12.28
N ILE A 85 6.85 -1.26 -12.00
CA ILE A 85 8.02 -1.42 -11.11
C ILE A 85 7.71 -1.01 -9.66
N GLY A 86 6.81 -0.04 -9.47
CA GLY A 86 6.55 0.55 -8.15
C GLY A 86 6.18 -0.46 -7.07
N LEU A 87 5.28 -1.39 -7.36
CA LEU A 87 4.87 -2.43 -6.40
C LEU A 87 6.00 -3.41 -6.11
N VAL A 88 6.78 -3.78 -7.12
CA VAL A 88 7.93 -4.68 -6.96
C VAL A 88 8.97 -4.03 -6.03
N LEU A 89 9.29 -2.76 -6.27
CA LEU A 89 10.24 -2.03 -5.41
C LEU A 89 9.71 -1.89 -3.99
N SER A 90 8.43 -1.60 -3.82
CA SER A 90 7.81 -1.46 -2.51
C SER A 90 7.90 -2.78 -1.73
N ARG A 91 7.63 -3.90 -2.37
CA ARG A 91 7.76 -5.22 -1.75
C ARG A 91 9.20 -5.52 -1.36
N GLN A 92 10.16 -5.20 -2.22
CA GLN A 92 11.58 -5.40 -1.94
C GLN A 92 12.03 -4.59 -0.74
N ILE A 93 11.59 -3.33 -0.64
CA ILE A 93 11.89 -2.47 0.52
C ILE A 93 11.30 -3.08 1.79
N ALA A 94 10.04 -3.51 1.77
CA ALA A 94 9.40 -4.13 2.92
C ALA A 94 10.16 -5.39 3.39
N GLU A 95 10.51 -6.27 2.46
CA GLU A 95 11.22 -7.50 2.77
C GLU A 95 12.63 -7.24 3.28
N ALA A 96 13.33 -6.24 2.75
CA ALA A 96 14.65 -5.84 3.21
C ALA A 96 14.62 -5.32 4.66
N HIS A 97 13.47 -4.81 5.12
CA HIS A 97 13.28 -4.35 6.49
C HIS A 97 12.73 -5.45 7.42
N GLY A 98 12.66 -6.69 6.95
CA GLY A 98 12.12 -7.78 7.74
C GLY A 98 10.61 -7.78 7.86
N GLY A 99 9.94 -7.06 6.97
CA GLY A 99 8.49 -6.97 6.94
C GLY A 99 7.87 -7.65 5.73
N ALA A 100 6.64 -7.30 5.46
CA ALA A 100 5.89 -7.85 4.33
C ALA A 100 4.94 -6.81 3.76
N LEU A 101 4.68 -6.91 2.47
CA LEU A 101 3.70 -6.09 1.77
C LEU A 101 2.69 -7.01 1.08
N THR A 102 1.42 -6.81 1.37
CA THR A 102 0.32 -7.57 0.76
C THR A 102 -0.71 -6.63 0.17
N LEU A 103 -1.36 -7.08 -0.91
CA LEU A 103 -2.47 -6.36 -1.52
C LEU A 103 -3.67 -7.30 -1.63
N GLU A 104 -4.84 -6.79 -1.25
CA GLU A 104 -6.09 -7.53 -1.25
C GLU A 104 -7.22 -6.63 -1.72
N ASN A 105 -8.27 -7.23 -2.29
CA ASN A 105 -9.52 -6.51 -2.50
C ASN A 105 -10.17 -6.19 -1.16
N ARG A 106 -10.83 -5.04 -1.06
CA ARG A 106 -11.56 -4.67 0.14
C ARG A 106 -12.75 -5.61 0.34
N ARG A 107 -13.01 -5.94 1.60
CA ARG A 107 -14.17 -6.75 1.96
C ARG A 107 -15.43 -5.87 2.03
N GLY A 108 -16.48 -6.29 1.35
CA GLY A 108 -17.77 -5.63 1.40
C GLY A 108 -17.85 -4.29 0.66
N ALA A 109 -16.81 -3.93 -0.09
CA ALA A 109 -16.76 -2.69 -0.86
C ALA A 109 -15.81 -2.86 -2.03
N SER A 110 -15.95 -2.05 -3.08
CA SER A 110 -15.00 -2.06 -4.18
C SER A 110 -13.71 -1.36 -3.74
N GLY A 111 -12.59 -1.73 -4.38
CA GLY A 111 -11.29 -1.15 -4.12
C GLY A 111 -10.30 -2.16 -3.58
N CYS A 112 -9.12 -1.66 -3.24
CA CYS A 112 -7.98 -2.46 -2.82
C CYS A 112 -7.42 -1.93 -1.50
N GLN A 113 -6.86 -2.83 -0.69
CA GLN A 113 -6.10 -2.49 0.50
C GLN A 113 -4.67 -2.99 0.35
N ALA A 114 -3.69 -2.10 0.46
CA ALA A 114 -2.30 -2.45 0.62
C ALA A 114 -1.97 -2.45 2.11
N ARG A 115 -1.34 -3.51 2.60
CA ARG A 115 -0.92 -3.63 3.99
C ARG A 115 0.57 -3.82 4.06
N LEU A 116 1.24 -2.92 4.76
CA LEU A 116 2.67 -2.99 5.05
C LEU A 116 2.85 -3.37 6.51
N ARG A 117 3.53 -4.47 6.78
CA ARG A 117 3.87 -4.88 8.15
C ARG A 117 5.36 -4.69 8.36
N LEU A 118 5.74 -3.98 9.41
CA LEU A 118 7.13 -3.71 9.76
C LEU A 118 7.42 -4.08 11.20
N PRO A 119 8.66 -4.51 11.51
CA PRO A 119 9.09 -4.68 12.90
C PRO A 119 9.06 -3.35 13.65
N ALA A 120 8.63 -3.42 14.88
CA ALA A 120 8.61 -2.25 15.75
C ALA A 120 9.99 -2.01 16.37
#